data_d2465a02d41ac8a0dd9a33dcde6e6227
#
_entry.id   d2465a02d41ac8a0dd9a33dcde6e6227
#
_cell.length_a   1.000
_cell.length_b   1.000
_cell.length_c   1.000
_cell.angle_alpha   90.00
_cell.angle_beta   90.00
_cell.angle_gamma   90.00
#
_symmetry.space_group_name_H-M   'P 1'
#
loop_
_entity.id
_entity.type
_entity.pdbx_description
1 polymer ?
#
loop_
_entity_poly.entity_id
_entity_poly.type
_entity_poly.pdbx_seq_one_letter_code
_entity_poly.pdbx_strand_id
1 'polypeptide(L)'
;MGAVLCTIEEAKDFMREVPENQPFMATSCCPAWSVMAKKLFPQFADYISMALTPMVLTARLQKQKDPDCRIAFIGPCAAKKLEASRRSVRSEVDFVVTFEEIMGMFEAKEVDFTNLPDDPAEAFNDASADGRGFAVSGGVAQAVVNAIHKMDPDREVKVVSAQGLADCRKMMMMAKAGKYNGYLLEGMACPGGCIAGAGTLADPAKSAAMLTKYKAEAPMKNALDNEYKDSLDYLKY
;
A
#
# COMPACT_ATOMS: atom_id res chain seq x y z
N MET A 1 3.23 -2.12 -10.44
CA MET A 1 3.53 -0.68 -10.62
C MET A 1 3.32 0.12 -9.32
N GLY A 2 2.10 0.42 -8.87
CA GLY A 2 1.86 1.34 -7.73
C GLY A 2 2.58 1.00 -6.42
N ALA A 3 2.66 -0.27 -6.01
CA ALA A 3 3.39 -0.68 -4.82
C ALA A 3 4.90 -0.44 -4.95
N VAL A 4 5.47 -0.66 -6.14
CA VAL A 4 6.88 -0.37 -6.45
C VAL A 4 7.18 1.10 -6.23
N LEU A 5 6.37 1.98 -6.82
CA LEU A 5 6.57 3.43 -6.74
C LEU A 5 6.38 3.97 -5.33
N CYS A 6 5.34 3.52 -4.63
CA CYS A 6 5.10 3.88 -3.22
C CYS A 6 6.29 3.46 -2.33
N THR A 7 6.83 2.25 -2.52
CA THR A 7 8.00 1.77 -1.78
C THR A 7 9.22 2.66 -2.02
N ILE A 8 9.50 3.01 -3.27
CA ILE A 8 10.68 3.82 -3.63
C ILE A 8 10.55 5.25 -3.06
N GLU A 9 9.36 5.84 -3.18
CA GLU A 9 9.08 7.18 -2.65
C GLU A 9 9.24 7.21 -1.13
N GLU A 10 8.59 6.28 -0.40
CA GLU A 10 8.72 6.19 1.06
C GLU A 10 10.15 5.89 1.51
N ALA A 11 10.91 5.05 0.78
CA ALA A 11 12.30 4.77 1.09
C ALA A 11 13.19 6.02 0.96
N LYS A 12 13.05 6.76 -0.15
CA LYS A 12 13.78 8.02 -0.38
C LYS A 12 13.43 9.06 0.68
N ASP A 13 12.14 9.19 1.02
CA ASP A 13 11.68 10.14 2.04
C ASP A 13 12.23 9.78 3.42
N PHE A 14 12.18 8.51 3.82
CA PHE A 14 12.74 8.05 5.09
C PHE A 14 14.24 8.37 5.19
N MET A 15 15.01 8.06 4.15
CA MET A 15 16.45 8.31 4.13
C MET A 15 16.79 9.79 4.22
N ARG A 16 15.95 10.67 3.64
CA ARG A 16 16.14 12.12 3.66
C ARG A 16 15.75 12.78 4.99
N GLU A 17 14.66 12.25 5.59
CA GLU A 17 14.01 12.96 6.70
C GLU A 17 14.40 12.41 8.09
N VAL A 18 14.66 11.09 8.21
CA VAL A 18 14.83 10.43 9.51
C VAL A 18 16.31 10.11 9.76
N PRO A 19 16.89 10.45 10.92
CA PRO A 19 16.28 11.17 12.05
C PRO A 19 16.49 12.70 12.00
N GLU A 20 17.17 13.25 11.00
CA GLU A 20 17.71 14.60 11.00
C GLU A 20 16.62 15.68 11.05
N ASN A 21 15.55 15.52 10.25
CA ASN A 21 14.48 16.50 10.12
C ASN A 21 13.24 16.12 10.93
N GLN A 22 13.04 14.82 11.16
CA GLN A 22 11.92 14.32 11.96
C GLN A 22 12.32 13.05 12.74
N PRO A 23 11.78 12.86 13.96
CA PRO A 23 12.19 11.76 14.81
C PRO A 23 11.80 10.38 14.28
N PHE A 24 10.73 10.28 13.50
CA PHE A 24 10.25 9.05 12.88
C PHE A 24 9.46 9.37 11.62
N MET A 25 9.29 8.39 10.75
CA MET A 25 8.33 8.47 9.64
C MET A 25 7.30 7.35 9.77
N ALA A 26 6.05 7.63 9.44
CA ALA A 26 4.99 6.64 9.38
C ALA A 26 4.50 6.47 7.94
N THR A 27 4.22 5.22 7.54
CA THR A 27 3.70 4.91 6.21
C THR A 27 2.30 5.46 6.00
N SER A 28 1.91 5.74 4.76
CA SER A 28 0.62 6.36 4.43
C SER A 28 -0.34 5.46 3.66
N CYS A 29 0.10 4.31 3.18
CA CYS A 29 -0.64 3.47 2.22
C CYS A 29 -2.00 2.95 2.71
N CYS A 30 -2.25 2.88 4.04
CA CYS A 30 -3.55 2.56 4.62
C CYS A 30 -4.33 3.85 4.94
N PRO A 31 -5.37 4.23 4.17
CA PRO A 31 -6.07 5.50 4.37
C PRO A 31 -6.82 5.60 5.70
N ALA A 32 -7.34 4.49 6.23
CA ALA A 32 -8.00 4.49 7.54
C ALA A 32 -7.01 4.77 8.68
N TRP A 33 -5.81 4.18 8.62
CA TRP A 33 -4.72 4.44 9.55
C TRP A 33 -4.24 5.88 9.47
N SER A 34 -3.85 6.34 8.27
CA SER A 34 -3.26 7.67 8.10
C SER A 34 -4.22 8.80 8.47
N VAL A 35 -5.52 8.64 8.17
CA VAL A 35 -6.56 9.59 8.61
C VAL A 35 -6.72 9.60 10.12
N MET A 36 -6.75 8.44 10.77
CA MET A 36 -6.82 8.34 12.23
C MET A 36 -5.59 9.02 12.87
N ALA A 37 -4.38 8.72 12.37
CA ALA A 37 -3.15 9.28 12.89
C ALA A 37 -3.14 10.81 12.77
N LYS A 38 -3.44 11.35 11.59
CA LYS A 38 -3.49 12.82 11.36
C LYS A 38 -4.56 13.53 12.19
N LYS A 39 -5.72 12.89 12.42
CA LYS A 39 -6.79 13.47 13.24
C LYS A 39 -6.52 13.45 14.74
N LEU A 40 -5.99 12.35 15.25
CA LEU A 40 -5.78 12.19 16.70
C LEU A 40 -4.42 12.72 17.17
N PHE A 41 -3.46 12.84 16.28
CA PHE A 41 -2.10 13.31 16.54
C PHE A 41 -1.69 14.38 15.52
N PRO A 42 -2.40 15.52 15.45
CA PRO A 42 -2.16 16.54 14.42
C PRO A 42 -0.75 17.11 14.46
N GLN A 43 -0.09 17.09 15.61
CA GLN A 43 1.31 17.52 15.77
C GLN A 43 2.32 16.61 15.02
N PHE A 44 1.90 15.42 14.61
CA PHE A 44 2.71 14.47 13.83
C PHE A 44 2.18 14.26 12.41
N ALA A 45 1.27 15.12 11.97
CA ALA A 45 0.66 14.99 10.64
C ALA A 45 1.71 14.97 9.52
N ASP A 46 2.77 15.78 9.67
CA ASP A 46 3.85 15.91 8.70
C ASP A 46 4.85 14.73 8.75
N TYR A 47 4.82 13.92 9.82
CA TYR A 47 5.63 12.70 9.93
C TYR A 47 4.94 11.47 9.32
N ILE A 48 3.70 11.62 8.88
CA ILE A 48 3.02 10.62 8.07
C ILE A 48 3.42 10.87 6.62
N SER A 49 4.05 9.89 6.00
CA SER A 49 4.53 9.98 4.62
C SER A 49 3.50 10.64 3.70
N MET A 50 3.98 11.50 2.84
CA MET A 50 3.17 12.14 1.80
C MET A 50 3.14 11.33 0.50
N ALA A 51 3.86 10.22 0.44
CA ALA A 51 3.83 9.31 -0.69
C ALA A 51 2.38 8.92 -1.03
N LEU A 52 2.06 8.97 -2.30
CA LEU A 52 0.75 8.57 -2.78
C LEU A 52 0.58 7.05 -2.63
N THR A 53 -0.64 6.62 -2.32
CA THR A 53 -0.89 5.18 -2.19
C THR A 53 -0.77 4.46 -3.54
N PRO A 54 -0.49 3.14 -3.54
CA PRO A 54 -0.41 2.35 -4.78
C PRO A 54 -1.59 2.54 -5.73
N MET A 55 -2.81 2.67 -5.18
CA MET A 55 -4.02 2.93 -5.95
C MET A 55 -3.92 4.26 -6.71
N VAL A 56 -3.58 5.33 -6.00
CA VAL A 56 -3.54 6.69 -6.57
C VAL A 56 -2.38 6.82 -7.56
N LEU A 57 -1.19 6.30 -7.23
CA LEU A 57 -0.04 6.31 -8.13
C LEU A 57 -0.36 5.62 -9.45
N THR A 58 -0.94 4.42 -9.38
CA THR A 58 -1.31 3.68 -10.60
C THR A 58 -2.36 4.44 -11.43
N ALA A 59 -3.40 4.98 -10.77
CA ALA A 59 -4.45 5.72 -11.46
C ALA A 59 -3.91 6.95 -12.18
N ARG A 60 -3.10 7.78 -11.51
CA ARG A 60 -2.51 8.98 -12.12
C ARG A 60 -1.63 8.65 -13.32
N LEU A 61 -0.78 7.63 -13.21
CA LEU A 61 0.08 7.22 -14.31
C LEU A 61 -0.73 6.70 -15.50
N GLN A 62 -1.81 5.97 -15.26
CA GLN A 62 -2.69 5.52 -16.35
C GLN A 62 -3.43 6.69 -17.02
N LYS A 63 -3.97 7.62 -16.22
CA LYS A 63 -4.60 8.83 -16.75
C LYS A 63 -3.63 9.74 -17.53
N GLN A 64 -2.34 9.74 -17.18
CA GLN A 64 -1.35 10.47 -17.97
C GLN A 64 -1.06 9.81 -19.33
N LYS A 65 -1.13 8.48 -19.40
CA LYS A 65 -0.96 7.72 -20.64
C LYS A 65 -2.21 7.81 -21.54
N ASP A 66 -3.37 7.70 -20.90
CA ASP A 66 -4.69 7.76 -21.56
C ASP A 66 -5.65 8.58 -20.69
N PRO A 67 -5.80 9.89 -20.96
CA PRO A 67 -6.66 10.78 -20.18
C PRO A 67 -8.16 10.39 -20.21
N ASP A 68 -8.60 9.69 -21.23
CA ASP A 68 -9.99 9.29 -21.41
C ASP A 68 -10.33 7.95 -20.75
N CYS A 69 -9.32 7.19 -20.29
CA CYS A 69 -9.55 5.91 -19.62
C CYS A 69 -10.36 6.08 -18.32
N ARG A 70 -11.14 5.06 -17.96
CA ARG A 70 -11.82 4.98 -16.66
C ARG A 70 -11.07 4.04 -15.75
N ILE A 71 -10.85 4.49 -14.51
CA ILE A 71 -10.09 3.75 -13.51
C ILE A 71 -11.04 3.14 -12.49
N ALA A 72 -11.08 1.82 -12.45
CA ALA A 72 -11.76 1.06 -11.41
C ALA A 72 -10.74 0.34 -10.53
N PHE A 73 -10.71 0.68 -9.25
CA PHE A 73 -9.95 -0.05 -8.25
C PHE A 73 -10.80 -1.17 -7.68
N ILE A 74 -10.34 -2.41 -7.80
CA ILE A 74 -10.98 -3.58 -7.20
C ILE A 74 -10.09 -4.10 -6.09
N GLY A 75 -10.64 -4.22 -4.87
CA GLY A 75 -9.82 -4.64 -3.74
C GLY A 75 -10.60 -4.79 -2.43
N PRO A 76 -9.94 -5.22 -1.34
CA PRO A 76 -10.62 -5.57 -0.09
C PRO A 76 -11.01 -4.38 0.78
N CYS A 77 -10.76 -3.14 0.36
CA CYS A 77 -10.70 -1.99 1.27
C CYS A 77 -11.83 -0.98 1.07
N ALA A 78 -12.78 -0.91 2.02
CA ALA A 78 -13.82 0.10 2.02
C ALA A 78 -13.28 1.55 2.21
N ALA A 79 -12.18 1.74 2.97
CA ALA A 79 -11.59 3.06 3.19
C ALA A 79 -10.99 3.67 1.91
N LYS A 80 -10.69 2.87 0.90
CA LYS A 80 -10.27 3.34 -0.42
C LYS A 80 -11.36 4.13 -1.14
N LYS A 81 -12.64 3.89 -0.85
CA LYS A 81 -13.77 4.70 -1.35
C LYS A 81 -13.66 6.15 -0.85
N LEU A 82 -13.37 6.32 0.45
CA LEU A 82 -13.15 7.66 1.02
C LEU A 82 -11.91 8.32 0.42
N GLU A 83 -10.81 7.59 0.26
CA GLU A 83 -9.59 8.12 -0.34
C GLU A 83 -9.84 8.60 -1.78
N ALA A 84 -10.51 7.79 -2.59
CA ALA A 84 -10.84 8.14 -3.97
C ALA A 84 -11.73 9.40 -4.06
N SER A 85 -12.67 9.59 -3.13
CA SER A 85 -13.60 10.72 -3.13
C SER A 85 -13.01 12.03 -2.58
N ARG A 86 -11.85 12.00 -1.91
CA ARG A 86 -11.26 13.20 -1.28
C ARG A 86 -10.65 14.13 -2.32
N ARG A 87 -11.17 15.34 -2.42
CA ARG A 87 -10.65 16.39 -3.34
C ARG A 87 -9.17 16.70 -3.12
N SER A 88 -8.69 16.65 -1.87
CA SER A 88 -7.27 16.89 -1.53
C SER A 88 -6.33 15.81 -2.06
N VAL A 89 -6.81 14.60 -2.28
CA VAL A 89 -6.01 13.49 -2.82
C VAL A 89 -5.90 13.55 -4.34
N ARG A 90 -6.95 14.06 -5.04
CA ARG A 90 -7.01 14.06 -6.50
C ARG A 90 -6.61 12.70 -7.07
N SER A 91 -7.36 11.66 -6.67
CA SER A 91 -6.95 10.26 -6.85
C SER A 91 -6.92 9.80 -8.30
N GLU A 92 -7.68 10.45 -9.20
CA GLU A 92 -7.93 10.03 -10.59
C GLU A 92 -8.60 8.65 -10.70
N VAL A 93 -9.17 8.15 -9.60
CA VAL A 93 -9.91 6.89 -9.54
C VAL A 93 -11.40 7.18 -9.71
N ASP A 94 -12.02 6.62 -10.74
CA ASP A 94 -13.43 6.82 -11.03
C ASP A 94 -14.33 5.93 -10.15
N PHE A 95 -13.91 4.69 -9.90
CA PHE A 95 -14.68 3.71 -9.13
C PHE A 95 -13.80 2.95 -8.13
N VAL A 96 -14.34 2.66 -6.96
CA VAL A 96 -13.76 1.72 -5.99
C VAL A 96 -14.80 0.65 -5.68
N VAL A 97 -14.46 -0.59 -5.99
CA VAL A 97 -15.32 -1.76 -5.85
C VAL A 97 -14.64 -2.75 -4.92
N THR A 98 -15.35 -3.23 -3.90
CA THR A 98 -14.83 -4.29 -3.02
C THR A 98 -14.95 -5.66 -3.67
N PHE A 99 -14.23 -6.67 -3.12
CA PHE A 99 -14.38 -8.04 -3.63
C PHE A 99 -15.81 -8.57 -3.43
N GLU A 100 -16.47 -8.19 -2.35
CA GLU A 100 -17.88 -8.54 -2.12
C GLU A 100 -18.80 -7.91 -3.18
N GLU A 101 -18.59 -6.63 -3.51
CA GLU A 101 -19.38 -5.93 -4.52
C GLU A 101 -19.15 -6.48 -5.93
N ILE A 102 -17.91 -6.78 -6.31
CA ILE A 102 -17.63 -7.35 -7.64
C ILE A 102 -18.22 -8.77 -7.78
N MET A 103 -18.23 -9.54 -6.70
CA MET A 103 -18.89 -10.86 -6.72
C MET A 103 -20.40 -10.75 -6.98
N GLY A 104 -21.07 -9.76 -6.37
CA GLY A 104 -22.47 -9.46 -6.70
C GLY A 104 -22.68 -9.08 -8.16
N MET A 105 -21.72 -8.35 -8.76
CA MET A 105 -21.77 -8.03 -10.19
C MET A 105 -21.58 -9.25 -11.09
N PHE A 106 -20.67 -10.16 -10.70
CA PHE A 106 -20.44 -11.42 -11.42
C PHE A 106 -21.65 -12.33 -11.35
N GLU A 107 -22.28 -12.46 -10.18
CA GLU A 107 -23.52 -13.20 -10.00
C GLU A 107 -24.63 -12.64 -10.89
N ALA A 108 -24.83 -11.32 -10.90
CA ALA A 108 -25.83 -10.65 -11.72
C ALA A 108 -25.58 -10.81 -13.24
N LYS A 109 -24.36 -11.15 -13.63
CA LYS A 109 -23.94 -11.40 -15.01
C LYS A 109 -23.82 -12.89 -15.34
N GLU A 110 -24.18 -13.75 -14.39
CA GLU A 110 -24.12 -15.22 -14.54
C GLU A 110 -22.71 -15.70 -14.97
N VAL A 111 -21.64 -15.09 -14.39
CA VAL A 111 -20.27 -15.46 -14.70
C VAL A 111 -19.96 -16.84 -14.10
N ASP A 112 -19.67 -17.81 -14.95
CA ASP A 112 -19.26 -19.14 -14.54
C ASP A 112 -17.74 -19.23 -14.38
N PHE A 113 -17.27 -19.20 -13.14
CA PHE A 113 -15.84 -19.29 -12.80
C PHE A 113 -15.20 -20.65 -13.11
N THR A 114 -16.03 -21.70 -13.35
CA THR A 114 -15.50 -23.04 -13.66
C THR A 114 -15.16 -23.20 -15.14
N ASN A 115 -15.67 -22.32 -15.98
CA ASN A 115 -15.50 -22.35 -17.44
C ASN A 115 -14.81 -21.07 -17.98
N LEU A 116 -14.07 -20.35 -17.15
CA LEU A 116 -13.28 -19.20 -17.62
C LEU A 116 -12.17 -19.71 -18.56
N PRO A 117 -11.93 -19.04 -19.69
CA PRO A 117 -10.82 -19.39 -20.56
C PRO A 117 -9.49 -19.09 -19.85
N ASP A 118 -8.56 -20.03 -19.93
CA ASP A 118 -7.18 -19.79 -19.56
C ASP A 118 -6.52 -18.92 -20.64
N ASP A 119 -6.29 -17.66 -20.33
CA ASP A 119 -5.45 -16.80 -21.17
C ASP A 119 -4.16 -16.40 -20.44
N PRO A 120 -3.10 -17.21 -20.57
CA PRO A 120 -1.83 -16.92 -19.94
C PRO A 120 -1.13 -15.68 -20.51
N ALA A 121 -1.53 -15.18 -21.68
CA ALA A 121 -0.95 -14.00 -22.30
C ALA A 121 -1.39 -12.69 -21.59
N GLU A 122 -2.51 -12.69 -20.87
CA GLU A 122 -3.01 -11.54 -20.11
C GLU A 122 -2.62 -11.58 -18.63
N ALA A 123 -1.90 -12.60 -18.16
CA ALA A 123 -1.45 -12.68 -16.79
C ALA A 123 -0.38 -11.62 -16.49
N PHE A 124 -0.77 -10.45 -15.98
CA PHE A 124 0.16 -9.46 -15.45
C PHE A 124 0.94 -10.06 -14.27
N ASN A 125 2.23 -10.29 -14.47
CA ASN A 125 3.10 -10.88 -13.46
C ASN A 125 4.27 -9.96 -13.04
N ASP A 126 4.10 -8.66 -13.18
CA ASP A 126 5.16 -7.66 -13.02
C ASP A 126 5.42 -7.26 -11.55
N ALA A 127 4.64 -7.78 -10.61
CA ALA A 127 4.76 -7.38 -9.22
C ALA A 127 5.98 -8.01 -8.56
N SER A 128 6.79 -7.18 -7.86
CA SER A 128 7.85 -7.67 -6.99
C SER A 128 7.28 -8.45 -5.78
N ALA A 129 8.09 -9.33 -5.20
CA ALA A 129 7.72 -10.03 -3.96
C ALA A 129 7.37 -9.04 -2.84
N ASP A 130 8.14 -7.95 -2.72
CA ASP A 130 7.86 -6.87 -1.77
C ASP A 130 6.51 -6.21 -2.03
N GLY A 131 6.20 -5.91 -3.30
CA GLY A 131 4.90 -5.32 -3.68
C GLY A 131 3.72 -6.25 -3.42
N ARG A 132 3.87 -7.56 -3.68
CA ARG A 132 2.86 -8.57 -3.33
C ARG A 132 2.67 -8.67 -1.82
N GLY A 133 3.73 -8.40 -1.04
CA GLY A 133 3.70 -8.41 0.42
C GLY A 133 2.90 -7.29 1.08
N PHE A 134 2.53 -6.23 0.37
CA PHE A 134 1.79 -5.08 0.92
C PHE A 134 0.45 -5.46 1.58
N ALA A 135 -0.14 -6.56 1.17
CA ALA A 135 -1.45 -6.97 1.64
C ALA A 135 -1.49 -7.52 3.07
N VAL A 136 -0.35 -7.87 3.65
CA VAL A 136 -0.23 -8.28 5.06
C VAL A 136 0.38 -7.18 5.92
N SER A 137 0.02 -7.15 7.20
CA SER A 137 0.64 -6.23 8.17
C SER A 137 2.14 -6.50 8.30
N GLY A 138 2.94 -5.44 8.33
CA GLY A 138 4.41 -5.50 8.29
C GLY A 138 4.99 -5.52 6.86
N GLY A 139 4.18 -5.80 5.86
CA GLY A 139 4.65 -5.97 4.49
C GLY A 139 5.11 -4.69 3.81
N VAL A 140 4.47 -3.57 4.10
CA VAL A 140 4.86 -2.26 3.54
C VAL A 140 6.18 -1.81 4.13
N ALA A 141 6.31 -1.83 5.46
CA ALA A 141 7.55 -1.45 6.12
C ALA A 141 8.71 -2.34 5.69
N GLN A 142 8.49 -3.66 5.55
CA GLN A 142 9.53 -4.56 5.06
C GLN A 142 9.96 -4.22 3.63
N ALA A 143 9.02 -3.87 2.75
CA ALA A 143 9.33 -3.45 1.38
C ALA A 143 10.20 -2.18 1.37
N VAL A 144 9.84 -1.20 2.20
CA VAL A 144 10.60 0.06 2.35
C VAL A 144 12.00 -0.22 2.88
N VAL A 145 12.14 -1.04 3.92
CA VAL A 145 13.45 -1.47 4.46
C VAL A 145 14.29 -2.16 3.40
N ASN A 146 13.72 -3.09 2.65
CA ASN A 146 14.42 -3.79 1.59
C ASN A 146 14.91 -2.83 0.49
N ALA A 147 14.12 -1.82 0.16
CA ALA A 147 14.51 -0.79 -0.80
C ALA A 147 15.64 0.10 -0.25
N ILE A 148 15.55 0.53 1.01
CA ILE A 148 16.60 1.31 1.67
C ILE A 148 17.92 0.54 1.69
N HIS A 149 17.93 -0.72 2.16
CA HIS A 149 19.15 -1.52 2.19
C HIS A 149 19.74 -1.79 0.80
N LYS A 150 18.93 -1.75 -0.24
CA LYS A 150 19.44 -1.85 -1.61
C LYS A 150 20.04 -0.56 -2.11
N MET A 151 19.57 0.60 -1.65
CA MET A 151 20.15 1.92 -1.96
C MET A 151 21.38 2.23 -1.08
N ASP A 152 21.31 1.88 0.20
CA ASP A 152 22.34 2.12 1.22
C ASP A 152 22.39 0.90 2.16
N PRO A 153 23.30 -0.06 1.91
CA PRO A 153 23.40 -1.29 2.69
C PRO A 153 23.78 -1.09 4.16
N ASP A 154 24.43 0.02 4.48
CA ASP A 154 24.91 0.32 5.83
C ASP A 154 23.85 1.09 6.66
N ARG A 155 22.76 1.50 6.05
CA ARG A 155 21.69 2.24 6.72
C ARG A 155 20.89 1.34 7.66
N GLU A 156 21.01 1.59 8.96
CA GLU A 156 20.14 0.93 9.95
C GLU A 156 18.72 1.50 9.87
N VAL A 157 17.71 0.63 9.78
CA VAL A 157 16.30 1.00 9.80
C VAL A 157 15.58 0.18 10.87
N LYS A 158 15.09 0.87 11.90
CA LYS A 158 14.24 0.27 12.94
C LYS A 158 12.78 0.38 12.55
N VAL A 159 12.04 -0.69 12.72
CA VAL A 159 10.63 -0.78 12.33
C VAL A 159 9.75 -1.12 13.52
N VAL A 160 8.57 -0.53 13.57
CA VAL A 160 7.46 -1.01 14.37
C VAL A 160 6.19 -1.02 13.53
N SER A 161 5.47 -2.13 13.57
CA SER A 161 4.20 -2.31 12.86
C SER A 161 3.07 -2.53 13.85
N ALA A 162 1.92 -1.92 13.59
CA ALA A 162 0.70 -2.07 14.36
C ALA A 162 -0.48 -2.39 13.45
N GLN A 163 -1.39 -3.25 13.94
CA GLN A 163 -2.57 -3.66 13.21
C GLN A 163 -3.83 -3.52 14.08
N GLY A 164 -4.91 -3.05 13.44
CA GLY A 164 -6.08 -2.57 14.16
C GLY A 164 -5.88 -1.14 14.68
N LEU A 165 -6.91 -0.29 14.57
CA LEU A 165 -6.81 1.13 14.93
C LEU A 165 -6.44 1.37 16.41
N ALA A 166 -6.83 0.46 17.32
CA ALA A 166 -6.51 0.56 18.74
C ALA A 166 -4.99 0.45 18.97
N ASP A 167 -4.33 -0.54 18.35
CA ASP A 167 -2.89 -0.73 18.49
C ASP A 167 -2.10 0.32 17.70
N CYS A 168 -2.59 0.73 16.54
CA CYS A 168 -2.05 1.89 15.83
C CYS A 168 -2.07 3.16 16.69
N ARG A 169 -3.15 3.40 17.44
CA ARG A 169 -3.23 4.52 18.39
C ARG A 169 -2.21 4.38 19.51
N LYS A 170 -2.04 3.18 20.09
CA LYS A 170 -1.01 2.93 21.11
C LYS A 170 0.40 3.20 20.56
N MET A 171 0.69 2.74 19.35
CA MET A 171 1.96 3.03 18.66
C MET A 171 2.22 4.52 18.58
N MET A 172 1.23 5.33 18.17
CA MET A 172 1.38 6.79 18.12
C MET A 172 1.54 7.44 19.50
N MET A 173 0.91 6.89 20.54
CA MET A 173 1.14 7.36 21.93
C MET A 173 2.58 7.08 22.38
N MET A 174 3.14 5.94 22.00
CA MET A 174 4.54 5.59 22.27
C MET A 174 5.50 6.48 21.48
N ALA A 175 5.18 6.79 20.21
CA ALA A 175 5.92 7.76 19.42
C ALA A 175 5.92 9.16 20.05
N LYS A 176 4.75 9.61 20.55
CA LYS A 176 4.62 10.85 21.32
C LYS A 176 5.49 10.88 22.58
N ALA A 177 5.70 9.73 23.21
CA ALA A 177 6.58 9.58 24.37
C ALA A 177 8.08 9.47 23.99
N GLY A 178 8.44 9.66 22.73
CA GLY A 178 9.83 9.62 22.24
C GLY A 178 10.44 8.23 22.09
N LYS A 179 9.64 7.15 22.13
CA LYS A 179 10.17 5.77 22.11
C LYS A 179 10.60 5.30 20.72
N TYR A 180 10.19 5.98 19.67
CA TYR A 180 10.42 5.55 18.29
C TYR A 180 11.27 6.53 17.47
N ASN A 181 12.26 7.16 18.12
CA ASN A 181 13.20 8.00 17.39
C ASN A 181 14.09 7.16 16.47
N GLY A 182 14.16 7.52 15.19
CA GLY A 182 14.87 6.79 14.15
C GLY A 182 14.07 5.62 13.54
N TYR A 183 12.76 5.52 13.82
CA TYR A 183 11.94 4.40 13.37
C TYR A 183 11.09 4.72 12.14
N LEU A 184 10.86 3.68 11.34
CA LEU A 184 9.76 3.60 10.38
C LEU A 184 8.56 2.92 11.08
N LEU A 185 7.41 3.60 11.09
CA LEU A 185 6.18 3.12 11.70
C LEU A 185 5.20 2.67 10.62
N GLU A 186 4.69 1.44 10.72
CA GLU A 186 3.61 0.97 9.85
C GLU A 186 2.33 0.80 10.64
N GLY A 187 1.23 1.39 10.15
CA GLY A 187 -0.10 1.16 10.69
C GLY A 187 -1.05 0.56 9.66
N MET A 188 -1.70 -0.54 10.02
CA MET A 188 -2.77 -1.15 9.25
C MET A 188 -4.07 -1.15 10.06
N ALA A 189 -5.15 -0.57 9.51
CA ALA A 189 -6.43 -0.49 10.24
C ALA A 189 -7.09 -1.87 10.41
N CYS A 190 -6.87 -2.78 9.48
CA CYS A 190 -7.41 -4.14 9.53
C CYS A 190 -6.43 -5.08 10.24
N PRO A 191 -6.86 -5.86 11.25
CA PRO A 191 -6.02 -6.90 11.86
C PRO A 191 -5.64 -7.96 10.82
N GLY A 192 -4.33 -8.18 10.63
CA GLY A 192 -3.79 -9.05 9.58
C GLY A 192 -3.39 -8.32 8.30
N GLY A 193 -3.80 -7.05 8.14
CA GLY A 193 -3.57 -6.26 6.92
C GLY A 193 -4.74 -6.26 5.95
N CYS A 194 -4.51 -5.91 4.70
CA CYS A 194 -5.55 -5.78 3.68
C CYS A 194 -6.25 -7.12 3.35
N ILE A 195 -5.58 -8.25 3.55
CA ILE A 195 -6.18 -9.59 3.39
C ILE A 195 -7.37 -9.84 4.33
N ALA A 196 -7.51 -9.05 5.39
CA ALA A 196 -8.64 -9.07 6.33
C ALA A 196 -9.49 -7.79 6.22
N GLY A 197 -9.44 -7.12 5.08
CA GLY A 197 -10.22 -5.90 4.82
C GLY A 197 -11.72 -6.16 4.82
N ALA A 198 -12.51 -5.10 5.07
CA ALA A 198 -13.96 -5.19 5.21
C ALA A 198 -14.71 -5.70 3.97
N GLY A 199 -14.09 -5.63 2.79
CA GLY A 199 -14.68 -6.12 1.53
C GLY A 199 -14.09 -7.45 1.06
N THR A 200 -13.46 -8.25 1.93
CA THR A 200 -12.97 -9.59 1.60
C THR A 200 -14.04 -10.65 1.74
N LEU A 201 -13.90 -11.75 1.00
CA LEU A 201 -14.77 -12.92 1.07
C LEU A 201 -14.02 -14.15 1.61
N ALA A 202 -12.69 -14.12 1.57
CA ALA A 202 -11.86 -15.26 1.96
C ALA A 202 -11.43 -15.16 3.42
N ASP A 203 -11.19 -16.33 4.03
CA ASP A 203 -10.61 -16.41 5.38
C ASP A 203 -9.20 -15.79 5.40
N PRO A 204 -8.90 -14.88 6.33
CA PRO A 204 -7.61 -14.18 6.37
C PRO A 204 -6.39 -15.10 6.53
N ALA A 205 -6.49 -16.20 7.29
CA ALA A 205 -5.38 -17.13 7.49
C ALA A 205 -5.06 -17.91 6.21
N LYS A 206 -6.12 -18.34 5.48
CA LYS A 206 -5.96 -18.97 4.17
C LYS A 206 -5.36 -17.99 3.16
N SER A 207 -5.84 -16.75 3.15
CA SER A 207 -5.33 -15.70 2.28
C SER A 207 -3.85 -15.38 2.56
N ALA A 208 -3.42 -15.36 3.83
CA ALA A 208 -2.03 -15.17 4.20
C ALA A 208 -1.12 -16.31 3.69
N ALA A 209 -1.58 -17.56 3.80
CA ALA A 209 -0.84 -18.72 3.28
C ALA A 209 -0.72 -18.69 1.76
N MET A 210 -1.79 -18.34 1.05
CA MET A 210 -1.79 -18.18 -0.41
C MET A 210 -0.88 -17.03 -0.84
N LEU A 211 -0.92 -15.90 -0.13
CA LEU A 211 -0.07 -14.75 -0.42
C LEU A 211 1.42 -15.08 -0.24
N THR A 212 1.76 -15.91 0.74
CA THR A 212 3.14 -16.37 0.94
C THR A 212 3.65 -17.13 -0.28
N LYS A 213 2.85 -18.02 -0.86
CA LYS A 213 3.18 -18.72 -2.11
C LYS A 213 3.30 -17.73 -3.28
N TYR A 214 2.31 -16.86 -3.43
CA TYR A 214 2.29 -15.84 -4.48
C TYR A 214 3.50 -14.91 -4.43
N LYS A 215 3.97 -14.53 -3.23
CA LYS A 215 5.24 -13.78 -3.05
C LYS A 215 6.44 -14.57 -3.53
N ALA A 216 6.51 -15.88 -3.22
CA ALA A 216 7.62 -16.73 -3.62
C ALA A 216 7.73 -16.90 -5.15
N GLU A 217 6.60 -16.81 -5.85
CA GLU A 217 6.50 -16.91 -7.31
C GLU A 217 6.80 -15.60 -8.04
N ALA A 218 7.09 -14.51 -7.32
CA ALA A 218 7.35 -13.22 -7.94
C ALA A 218 8.64 -13.25 -8.79
N PRO A 219 8.62 -12.69 -10.02
CA PRO A 219 9.76 -12.71 -10.93
C PRO A 219 10.94 -11.90 -10.40
N MET A 220 10.70 -10.98 -9.49
CA MET A 220 11.70 -10.14 -8.84
C MET A 220 11.39 -9.96 -7.36
N LYS A 221 12.39 -9.68 -6.54
CA LYS A 221 12.23 -9.51 -5.09
C LYS A 221 11.92 -8.07 -4.71
N ASN A 222 12.74 -7.14 -5.13
CA ASN A 222 12.76 -5.77 -4.65
C ASN A 222 12.09 -4.80 -5.64
N ALA A 223 11.53 -3.71 -5.12
CA ALA A 223 10.94 -2.65 -5.92
C ALA A 223 11.94 -2.04 -6.93
N LEU A 224 13.21 -1.90 -6.56
CA LEU A 224 14.26 -1.35 -7.43
C LEU A 224 14.69 -2.28 -8.57
N ASP A 225 14.23 -3.53 -8.59
CA ASP A 225 14.45 -4.46 -9.71
C ASP A 225 13.37 -4.35 -10.78
N ASN A 226 12.30 -3.60 -10.48
CA ASN A 226 11.12 -3.51 -11.33
C ASN A 226 11.30 -2.47 -12.43
N GLU A 227 10.77 -2.75 -13.62
CA GLU A 227 10.81 -1.84 -14.77
C GLU A 227 10.11 -0.50 -14.55
N TYR A 228 9.15 -0.45 -13.61
CA TYR A 228 8.42 0.79 -13.28
C TYR A 228 9.18 1.70 -12.30
N LYS A 229 10.36 1.34 -11.83
CA LYS A 229 11.10 2.09 -10.79
C LYS A 229 11.31 3.57 -11.12
N ASP A 230 11.50 3.89 -12.38
CA ASP A 230 11.77 5.26 -12.85
C ASP A 230 10.48 6.02 -13.23
N SER A 231 9.31 5.38 -13.07
CA SER A 231 8.03 6.00 -13.49
C SER A 231 7.59 7.17 -12.59
N LEU A 232 8.18 7.32 -11.39
CA LEU A 232 7.96 8.51 -10.55
C LEU A 232 8.47 9.80 -11.20
N ASP A 233 9.54 9.72 -11.99
CA ASP A 233 10.15 10.88 -12.64
C ASP A 233 9.22 11.50 -13.71
N TYR A 234 8.27 10.72 -14.18
CA TYR A 234 7.28 11.15 -15.17
C TYR A 234 5.93 11.55 -14.55
N LEU A 235 5.76 11.35 -13.24
CA LEU A 235 4.49 11.66 -12.56
C LEU A 235 4.33 13.18 -12.41
N LYS A 236 3.26 13.73 -12.98
CA LYS A 236 2.86 15.13 -12.78
C LYS A 236 1.98 15.22 -11.53
N TYR A 237 2.38 16.03 -10.54
CA TYR A 237 1.65 16.27 -9.29
C TYR A 237 0.63 17.40 -9.42
#